data_e85bd46fbff53c92d9d04643145acf81
#
_entry.id   e85bd46fbff53c92d9d04643145acf81
#
_cell.length_a   1.000
_cell.length_b   1.000
_cell.length_c   1.000
_cell.angle_alpha   90.00
_cell.angle_beta   90.00
_cell.angle_gamma   90.00
#
_symmetry.space_group_name_H-M   'P 1'
#
loop_
_entity.id
_entity.type
_entity.pdbx_description
1 polymer ?
#
loop_
_entity_poly.entity_id
_entity_poly.type
_entity_poly.pdbx_seq_one_letter_code
_entity_poly.pdbx_strand_id
1 'polypeptide(L)'
;MKKFLRFLALLLVLLIVVLGVNTFRFRSRQLADAAPAPAVTVSDSAIQRFSQALRIRTVSYTDYALVDTTQFDQFLSFIRQAFPLVHSRLTLETVNRYGLLYTWKGTNPALKPALLMGHYD
;
A
#
# COMPACT_ATOMS: atom_id res chain seq x y z
N MET A 1 -1.67 -47.21 19.80
CA MET A 1 -1.79 -45.85 20.30
C MET A 1 -0.47 -45.22 20.75
N LYS A 2 0.30 -45.79 21.71
CA LYS A 2 1.56 -45.20 22.21
C LYS A 2 2.63 -44.96 21.15
N LYS A 3 2.81 -45.89 20.18
CA LYS A 3 3.79 -45.73 19.07
C LYS A 3 3.41 -44.60 18.13
N PHE A 4 2.14 -44.47 17.79
CA PHE A 4 1.62 -43.37 16.96
C PHE A 4 1.81 -42.00 17.65
N LEU A 5 1.54 -41.92 18.95
CA LEU A 5 1.74 -40.68 19.70
C LEU A 5 3.21 -40.24 19.77
N ARG A 6 4.12 -41.21 19.93
CA ARG A 6 5.58 -40.97 19.88
C ARG A 6 6.03 -40.46 18.51
N PHE A 7 5.50 -41.06 17.44
CA PHE A 7 5.81 -40.63 16.08
C PHE A 7 5.32 -39.19 15.84
N LEU A 8 4.11 -38.85 16.27
CA LEU A 8 3.54 -37.49 16.17
C LEU A 8 4.38 -36.49 16.98
N ALA A 9 4.83 -36.86 18.19
CA ALA A 9 5.70 -36.02 19.00
C ALA A 9 7.05 -35.76 18.33
N LEU A 10 7.65 -36.75 17.68
CA LEU A 10 8.89 -36.60 16.92
C LEU A 10 8.73 -35.67 15.72
N LEU A 11 7.61 -35.76 14.99
CA LEU A 11 7.30 -34.85 13.90
C LEU A 11 7.14 -33.40 14.38
N LEU A 12 6.48 -33.21 15.53
CA LEU A 12 6.32 -31.89 16.13
C LEU A 12 7.67 -31.28 16.53
N VAL A 13 8.55 -32.09 17.17
CA VAL A 13 9.89 -31.63 17.52
C VAL A 13 10.70 -31.25 16.26
N LEU A 14 10.65 -32.11 15.24
CA LEU A 14 11.32 -31.81 13.96
C LEU A 14 10.81 -30.50 13.34
N LEU A 15 9.50 -30.28 13.33
CA LEU A 15 8.89 -29.03 12.85
C LEU A 15 9.40 -27.82 13.64
N ILE A 16 9.44 -27.92 14.97
CA ILE A 16 9.95 -26.83 15.84
C ILE A 16 11.41 -26.52 15.52
N VAL A 17 12.23 -27.56 15.33
CA VAL A 17 13.65 -27.39 14.97
C VAL A 17 13.79 -26.70 13.62
N VAL A 18 13.05 -27.15 12.60
CA VAL A 18 13.07 -26.54 11.25
C VAL A 18 12.65 -25.07 11.31
N LEU A 19 11.55 -24.77 12.01
CA LEU A 19 11.07 -23.38 12.17
C LEU A 19 12.10 -22.52 12.91
N GLY A 20 12.70 -23.06 13.99
CA GLY A 20 13.77 -22.38 14.73
C GLY A 20 14.97 -22.05 13.85
N VAL A 21 15.50 -23.04 13.11
CA VAL A 21 16.63 -22.84 12.19
C VAL A 21 16.28 -21.79 11.12
N ASN A 22 15.09 -21.85 10.52
CA ASN A 22 14.69 -20.89 9.52
C ASN A 22 14.56 -19.48 10.10
N THR A 23 14.04 -19.35 11.32
CA THR A 23 13.93 -18.06 12.01
C THR A 23 15.30 -17.45 12.30
N PHE A 24 16.26 -18.25 12.79
CA PHE A 24 17.63 -17.76 13.04
C PHE A 24 18.42 -17.46 11.76
N ARG A 25 18.10 -18.11 10.65
CA ARG A 25 18.70 -17.83 9.34
C ARG A 25 18.04 -16.65 8.62
N PHE A 26 16.89 -16.20 9.08
CA PHE A 26 16.20 -15.06 8.48
C PHE A 26 17.04 -13.80 8.67
N ARG A 27 17.49 -13.23 7.56
CA ARG A 27 18.18 -11.94 7.54
C ARG A 27 17.24 -10.90 6.93
N SER A 28 17.14 -9.75 7.60
CA SER A 28 16.44 -8.61 7.02
C SER A 28 17.09 -8.24 5.68
N ARG A 29 16.25 -8.01 4.67
CA ARG A 29 16.68 -7.46 3.38
C ARG A 29 16.68 -5.94 3.36
N GLN A 30 16.40 -5.30 4.48
CA GLN A 30 16.52 -3.87 4.60
C GLN A 30 17.98 -3.45 4.50
N LEU A 31 18.21 -2.33 3.83
CA LEU A 31 19.54 -1.74 3.73
C LEU A 31 19.94 -1.23 5.12
N ALA A 32 20.89 -1.93 5.77
CA ALA A 32 21.35 -1.56 7.10
C ALA A 32 22.07 -0.20 7.12
N ASP A 33 22.66 0.19 5.99
CA ASP A 33 23.48 1.39 5.84
C ASP A 33 22.78 2.50 5.05
N ALA A 34 21.43 2.46 4.99
CA ALA A 34 20.69 3.55 4.36
C ALA A 34 20.92 4.85 5.15
N ALA A 35 21.55 5.82 4.50
CA ALA A 35 21.72 7.14 5.11
C ALA A 35 20.33 7.72 5.44
N PRO A 36 20.18 8.39 6.59
CA PRO A 36 18.93 9.06 6.92
C PRO A 36 18.53 10.00 5.78
N ALA A 37 17.28 9.94 5.35
CA ALA A 37 16.76 10.88 4.39
C ALA A 37 16.89 12.30 4.96
N PRO A 38 17.26 13.32 4.14
CA PRO A 38 17.29 14.69 4.61
C PRO A 38 15.92 15.10 5.14
N ALA A 39 15.90 15.88 6.21
CA ALA A 39 14.67 16.40 6.76
C ALA A 39 13.92 17.23 5.71
N VAL A 40 12.70 16.86 5.40
CA VAL A 40 11.84 17.58 4.47
C VAL A 40 10.83 18.39 5.28
N THR A 41 10.82 19.71 5.06
CA THR A 41 9.79 20.57 5.66
C THR A 41 8.47 20.36 4.91
N VAL A 42 7.46 19.91 5.63
CA VAL A 42 6.10 19.76 5.09
C VAL A 42 5.41 21.10 5.17
N SER A 43 4.88 21.60 4.04
CA SER A 43 4.17 22.88 4.02
C SER A 43 2.80 22.80 4.68
N ASP A 44 2.34 23.90 5.27
CA ASP A 44 1.01 23.99 5.89
C ASP A 44 -0.11 23.65 4.88
N SER A 45 0.06 24.03 3.63
CA SER A 45 -0.88 23.70 2.56
C SER A 45 -0.98 22.19 2.29
N ALA A 46 0.13 21.44 2.44
CA ALA A 46 0.10 19.99 2.34
C ALA A 46 -0.63 19.35 3.53
N ILE A 47 -0.39 19.87 4.74
CA ILE A 47 -1.08 19.43 5.96
C ILE A 47 -2.58 19.68 5.84
N GLN A 48 -2.98 20.88 5.36
CA GLN A 48 -4.38 21.22 5.16
C GLN A 48 -5.07 20.29 4.14
N ARG A 49 -4.43 20.04 2.98
CA ARG A 49 -4.97 19.11 1.98
C ARG A 49 -5.12 17.70 2.54
N PHE A 50 -4.15 17.23 3.28
CA PHE A 50 -4.21 15.93 3.93
C PHE A 50 -5.37 15.86 4.95
N SER A 51 -5.50 16.89 5.80
CA SER A 51 -6.62 16.99 6.74
C SER A 51 -7.99 17.02 6.03
N GLN A 52 -8.11 17.70 4.89
CA GLN A 52 -9.36 17.72 4.10
C GLN A 52 -9.66 16.34 3.52
N ALA A 53 -8.65 15.63 2.99
CA ALA A 53 -8.79 14.26 2.48
C ALA A 53 -9.33 13.31 3.55
N LEU A 54 -8.78 13.37 4.77
CA LEU A 54 -9.19 12.52 5.89
C LEU A 54 -10.62 12.76 6.40
N ARG A 55 -11.22 13.89 6.08
CA ARG A 55 -12.62 14.19 6.45
C ARG A 55 -13.66 13.57 5.51
N ILE A 56 -13.23 13.11 4.33
CA ILE A 56 -14.10 12.44 3.37
C ILE A 56 -14.12 10.95 3.75
N ARG A 57 -15.32 10.43 4.03
CA ARG A 57 -15.48 9.07 4.58
C ARG A 57 -15.52 8.01 3.48
N THR A 58 -14.37 7.74 2.87
CA THR A 58 -14.21 6.71 1.85
C THR A 58 -14.06 5.32 2.51
N VAL A 59 -15.15 4.80 3.07
CA VAL A 59 -15.14 3.50 3.78
C VAL A 59 -15.58 2.38 2.84
N SER A 60 -14.74 1.38 2.68
CA SER A 60 -15.05 0.16 1.93
C SER A 60 -15.74 -0.87 2.81
N TYR A 61 -16.66 -1.64 2.20
CA TYR A 61 -17.34 -2.75 2.84
C TYR A 61 -17.27 -3.97 1.91
N THR A 62 -17.24 -5.16 2.50
CA THR A 62 -17.36 -6.41 1.75
C THR A 62 -18.68 -6.48 0.98
N ASP A 63 -19.76 -6.00 1.59
CA ASP A 63 -21.04 -5.80 0.90
C ASP A 63 -21.05 -4.41 0.25
N TYR A 64 -20.97 -4.40 -1.08
CA TYR A 64 -20.94 -3.15 -1.85
C TYR A 64 -22.21 -2.30 -1.69
N ALA A 65 -23.34 -2.89 -1.31
CA ALA A 65 -24.57 -2.13 -1.06
C ALA A 65 -24.45 -1.17 0.14
N LEU A 66 -23.49 -1.40 1.03
CA LEU A 66 -23.20 -0.54 2.19
C LEU A 66 -22.23 0.61 1.87
N VAL A 67 -21.62 0.61 0.69
CA VAL A 67 -20.64 1.62 0.30
C VAL A 67 -21.34 2.93 -0.04
N ASP A 68 -21.01 4.01 0.66
CA ASP A 68 -21.45 5.36 0.30
C ASP A 68 -20.64 5.89 -0.88
N THR A 69 -21.15 5.64 -2.08
CA THR A 69 -20.48 6.05 -3.32
C THR A 69 -20.37 7.57 -3.45
N THR A 70 -21.19 8.35 -2.75
CA THR A 70 -21.12 9.82 -2.79
C THR A 70 -19.82 10.33 -2.15
N GLN A 71 -19.33 9.66 -1.11
CA GLN A 71 -18.07 9.99 -0.47
C GLN A 71 -16.88 9.70 -1.40
N PHE A 72 -16.92 8.60 -2.15
CA PHE A 72 -15.90 8.30 -3.15
C PHE A 72 -15.90 9.32 -4.28
N ASP A 73 -17.07 9.68 -4.82
CA ASP A 73 -17.20 10.71 -5.87
C ASP A 73 -16.70 12.09 -5.35
N GLN A 74 -16.98 12.42 -4.09
CA GLN A 74 -16.46 13.62 -3.42
C GLN A 74 -14.92 13.58 -3.32
N PHE A 75 -14.35 12.45 -2.96
CA PHE A 75 -12.89 12.28 -2.88
C PHE A 75 -12.23 12.44 -4.25
N LEU A 76 -12.79 11.86 -5.31
CA LEU A 76 -12.28 12.05 -6.68
C LEU A 76 -12.31 13.52 -7.10
N SER A 77 -13.38 14.22 -6.77
CA SER A 77 -13.50 15.67 -7.03
C SER A 77 -12.46 16.48 -6.24
N PHE A 78 -12.27 16.13 -4.97
CA PHE A 78 -11.24 16.73 -4.12
C PHE A 78 -9.84 16.55 -4.70
N ILE A 79 -9.43 15.32 -5.08
CA ILE A 79 -8.11 15.04 -5.67
C ILE A 79 -7.88 15.89 -6.93
N ARG A 80 -8.89 16.03 -7.79
CA ARG A 80 -8.79 16.83 -9.01
C ARG A 80 -8.53 18.31 -8.69
N GLN A 81 -9.22 18.85 -7.70
CA GLN A 81 -9.08 20.27 -7.29
C GLN A 81 -7.78 20.51 -6.52
N ALA A 82 -7.41 19.60 -5.63
CA ALA A 82 -6.23 19.74 -4.77
C ALA A 82 -4.89 19.58 -5.51
N PHE A 83 -4.90 18.83 -6.63
CA PHE A 83 -3.69 18.49 -7.39
C PHE A 83 -3.82 18.75 -8.90
N PRO A 84 -4.08 19.99 -9.33
CA PRO A 84 -4.30 20.31 -10.74
C PRO A 84 -3.10 19.99 -11.65
N LEU A 85 -1.88 20.12 -11.14
CA LEU A 85 -0.66 19.80 -11.90
C LEU A 85 -0.55 18.29 -12.19
N VAL A 86 -0.99 17.44 -11.28
CA VAL A 86 -1.03 15.99 -11.50
C VAL A 86 -1.96 15.68 -12.67
N HIS A 87 -3.17 16.24 -12.65
CA HIS A 87 -4.17 16.03 -13.68
C HIS A 87 -3.81 16.65 -15.04
N SER A 88 -2.99 17.69 -15.06
CA SER A 88 -2.54 18.31 -16.32
C SER A 88 -1.32 17.61 -16.93
N ARG A 89 -0.53 16.88 -16.13
CA ARG A 89 0.75 16.30 -16.58
C ARG A 89 0.73 14.79 -16.72
N LEU A 90 -0.13 14.10 -15.99
CA LEU A 90 -0.23 12.64 -15.99
C LEU A 90 -1.47 12.21 -16.76
N THR A 91 -1.40 11.02 -17.37
CA THR A 91 -2.59 10.37 -17.94
C THR A 91 -3.32 9.66 -16.81
N LEU A 92 -4.60 9.94 -16.64
CA LEU A 92 -5.47 9.28 -15.68
C LEU A 92 -6.36 8.25 -16.38
N GLU A 93 -6.31 7.02 -15.91
CA GLU A 93 -7.25 5.96 -16.24
C GLU A 93 -8.04 5.59 -14.97
N THR A 94 -9.33 5.35 -15.13
CA THR A 94 -10.19 4.94 -14.01
C THR A 94 -10.52 3.45 -14.15
N VAL A 95 -10.17 2.67 -13.14
CA VAL A 95 -10.42 1.22 -13.09
C VAL A 95 -11.57 0.97 -12.12
N ASN A 96 -12.58 0.20 -12.55
CA ASN A 96 -13.74 -0.16 -11.70
C ASN A 96 -14.35 1.04 -10.96
N ARG A 97 -14.52 2.16 -11.67
CA ARG A 97 -15.11 3.43 -11.21
C ARG A 97 -14.24 4.20 -10.21
N TYR A 98 -13.61 3.56 -9.22
CA TYR A 98 -12.90 4.23 -8.13
C TYR A 98 -11.38 3.99 -8.11
N GLY A 99 -10.86 2.99 -8.79
CA GLY A 99 -9.41 2.82 -8.93
C GLY A 99 -8.82 3.91 -9.82
N LEU A 100 -7.85 4.66 -9.32
CA LEU A 100 -7.18 5.74 -10.07
C LEU A 100 -5.79 5.28 -10.49
N LEU A 101 -5.55 5.17 -11.78
CA LEU A 101 -4.23 4.87 -12.33
C LEU A 101 -3.67 6.11 -13.03
N TYR A 102 -2.67 6.72 -12.41
CA TYR A 102 -1.93 7.82 -13.01
C TYR A 102 -0.66 7.33 -13.65
N THR A 103 -0.50 7.59 -14.94
CA THR A 103 0.69 7.24 -15.69
C THR A 103 1.55 8.47 -15.94
N TRP A 104 2.78 8.42 -15.42
CA TRP A 104 3.82 9.39 -15.73
C TRP A 104 4.84 8.74 -16.66
N LYS A 105 4.89 9.18 -17.92
CA LYS A 105 5.84 8.66 -18.90
C LYS A 105 7.26 9.08 -18.52
N GLY A 106 8.13 8.09 -18.35
CA GLY A 106 9.56 8.32 -18.17
C GLY A 106 10.24 8.77 -19.46
N THR A 107 11.44 9.32 -19.34
CA THR A 107 12.27 9.77 -20.47
C THR A 107 13.03 8.64 -21.16
N ASN A 108 13.24 7.51 -20.48
CA ASN A 108 13.95 6.35 -21.02
C ASN A 108 13.01 5.13 -21.12
N PRO A 109 12.54 4.77 -22.32
CA PRO A 109 11.61 3.66 -22.51
C PRO A 109 12.23 2.26 -22.30
N ALA A 110 13.57 2.16 -22.20
CA ALA A 110 14.25 0.89 -21.92
C ALA A 110 14.19 0.49 -20.43
N LEU A 111 13.86 1.42 -19.56
CA LEU A 111 13.73 1.13 -18.13
C LEU A 111 12.35 0.56 -17.82
N LYS A 112 12.32 -0.39 -16.88
CA LYS A 112 11.06 -0.93 -16.37
C LYS A 112 10.30 0.14 -15.60
N PRO A 113 8.96 0.16 -15.69
CA PRO A 113 8.14 1.08 -14.90
C PRO A 113 8.22 0.74 -13.40
N ALA A 114 8.12 1.77 -12.56
CA ALA A 114 7.90 1.64 -11.14
C ALA A 114 6.41 1.88 -10.85
N LEU A 115 5.80 1.02 -10.02
CA LEU A 115 4.42 1.17 -9.57
C LEU A 115 4.41 1.56 -8.09
N LEU A 116 3.79 2.69 -7.79
CA LEU A 116 3.50 3.13 -6.43
C LEU A 116 2.01 2.96 -6.18
N MET A 117 1.64 2.26 -5.11
CA MET A 117 0.25 1.99 -4.77
C MET A 117 -0.06 2.50 -3.37
N GLY A 118 -1.30 2.94 -3.18
CA GLY A 118 -1.82 3.35 -1.88
C GLY A 118 -3.34 3.20 -1.86
N HIS A 119 -3.88 2.99 -0.68
CA HIS A 119 -5.32 2.99 -0.43
C HIS A 119 -5.79 4.40 -0.08
N TYR A 120 -7.06 4.67 -0.35
CA TYR A 120 -7.75 5.88 0.08
C TYR A 120 -9.13 5.58 0.68
N ASP A 121 -9.38 4.30 0.97
CA ASP A 121 -10.55 3.73 1.66
C ASP A 121 -10.22 3.27 3.08
#